data_9097ef7cd3e9f63358eb799e2206a762
#
_entry.id   9097ef7cd3e9f63358eb799e2206a762
#
_cell.length_a   1.000
_cell.length_b   1.000
_cell.length_c   1.000
_cell.angle_alpha   90.00
_cell.angle_beta   90.00
_cell.angle_gamma   90.00
#
_symmetry.space_group_name_H-M   'P 1'
#
loop_
_entity.id
_entity.type
_entity.pdbx_description
1 polymer ?
#
loop_
_entity_poly.entity_id
_entity_poly.type
_entity_poly.pdbx_seq_one_letter_code
_entity_poly.pdbx_strand_id
1 'polypeptide(L)'
;MSGLKLTTSDELRSHLAQLLEANRPELVSRYQQVLRETLFSRRTTIRPSMLRSIASDEIDTIAGFLRHPQRHALERGKQLHQTGLSEQPLLRMGQVTRQFFVTHLESVQIASALDVIDAYQEGVILGFIQNLEKTVFSEQERTRHAFERVVNRDKP
;
A
#
# COMPACT_ATOMS: atom_id res chain seq x y z
N MET A 1 -34.20 -18.84 -15.46
CA MET A 1 -33.97 -17.49 -14.88
C MET A 1 -32.98 -17.64 -13.75
N SER A 2 -31.73 -17.40 -14.04
CA SER A 2 -30.69 -17.35 -12.99
C SER A 2 -30.89 -16.06 -12.22
N GLY A 3 -31.46 -16.17 -11.00
CA GLY A 3 -31.57 -15.06 -10.10
C GLY A 3 -30.20 -14.49 -9.83
N LEU A 4 -29.99 -13.21 -10.13
CA LEU A 4 -28.89 -12.40 -9.63
C LEU A 4 -28.96 -12.49 -8.09
N LYS A 5 -28.22 -13.44 -7.50
CA LYS A 5 -27.92 -13.39 -6.08
C LYS A 5 -27.08 -12.14 -5.88
N LEU A 6 -27.68 -11.12 -5.28
CA LEU A 6 -26.94 -10.04 -4.66
C LEU A 6 -26.01 -10.70 -3.63
N THR A 7 -24.75 -10.83 -4.00
CA THR A 7 -23.71 -11.34 -3.12
C THR A 7 -23.63 -10.40 -1.92
N THR A 8 -23.70 -10.91 -0.71
CA THR A 8 -23.52 -10.08 0.48
C THR A 8 -22.13 -9.46 0.48
N SER A 9 -21.96 -8.35 1.17
CA SER A 9 -20.65 -7.68 1.26
C SER A 9 -19.56 -8.64 1.77
N ASP A 10 -19.88 -9.49 2.72
CA ASP A 10 -18.96 -10.46 3.30
C ASP A 10 -18.62 -11.59 2.33
N GLU A 11 -19.58 -12.06 1.55
CA GLU A 11 -19.34 -13.06 0.50
C GLU A 11 -18.44 -12.50 -0.60
N LEU A 12 -18.64 -11.25 -1.01
CA LEU A 12 -17.79 -10.57 -1.97
C LEU A 12 -16.36 -10.46 -1.44
N ARG A 13 -16.18 -9.99 -0.22
CA ARG A 13 -14.84 -9.86 0.40
C ARG A 13 -14.12 -11.19 0.50
N SER A 14 -14.83 -12.25 0.89
CA SER A 14 -14.28 -13.61 0.94
C SER A 14 -13.85 -14.09 -0.45
N HIS A 15 -14.66 -13.83 -1.47
CA HIS A 15 -14.35 -14.18 -2.85
C HIS A 15 -13.12 -13.44 -3.36
N LEU A 16 -13.00 -12.13 -3.08
CA LEU A 16 -11.83 -11.32 -3.45
C LEU A 16 -10.56 -11.86 -2.78
N ALA A 17 -10.62 -12.22 -1.50
CA ALA A 17 -9.48 -12.82 -0.79
C ALA A 17 -9.05 -14.15 -1.41
N GLN A 18 -10.00 -15.01 -1.79
CA GLN A 18 -9.72 -16.27 -2.48
C GLN A 18 -9.06 -16.06 -3.85
N LEU A 19 -9.51 -15.07 -4.62
CA LEU A 19 -8.89 -14.73 -5.92
C LEU A 19 -7.44 -14.29 -5.76
N LEU A 20 -7.13 -13.47 -4.75
CA LEU A 20 -5.77 -13.05 -4.46
C LEU A 20 -4.86 -14.24 -4.16
N GLU A 21 -5.30 -15.13 -3.29
CA GLU A 21 -4.53 -16.31 -2.91
C GLU A 21 -4.35 -17.29 -4.08
N ALA A 22 -5.39 -17.51 -4.87
CA ALA A 22 -5.33 -18.38 -6.05
C ALA A 22 -4.36 -17.88 -7.13
N ASN A 23 -4.12 -16.58 -7.21
CA ASN A 23 -3.28 -15.93 -8.20
C ASN A 23 -2.02 -15.27 -7.59
N ARG A 24 -1.64 -15.66 -6.40
CA ARG A 24 -0.49 -15.09 -5.67
C ARG A 24 0.79 -15.02 -6.50
N PRO A 25 1.25 -16.08 -7.19
CA PRO A 25 2.49 -16.01 -7.98
C PRO A 25 2.46 -14.95 -9.09
N GLU A 26 1.34 -14.82 -9.78
CA GLU A 26 1.15 -13.80 -10.81
C GLU A 26 1.21 -12.39 -10.23
N LEU A 27 0.49 -12.14 -9.15
CA LEU A 27 0.46 -10.84 -8.47
C LEU A 27 1.82 -10.46 -7.90
N VAL A 28 2.50 -11.38 -7.24
CA VAL A 28 3.87 -11.14 -6.73
C VAL A 28 4.78 -10.72 -7.87
N SER A 29 4.73 -11.41 -9.01
CA SER A 29 5.54 -11.08 -10.19
C SER A 29 5.22 -9.67 -10.71
N ARG A 30 3.94 -9.31 -10.82
CA ARG A 30 3.52 -7.99 -11.29
C ARG A 30 3.91 -6.86 -10.34
N TYR A 31 3.76 -7.05 -9.03
CA TYR A 31 4.22 -6.09 -8.04
C TYR A 31 5.74 -5.92 -8.06
N GLN A 32 6.49 -7.01 -8.17
CA GLN A 32 7.95 -6.95 -8.29
C GLN A 32 8.38 -6.17 -9.54
N GLN A 33 7.71 -6.38 -10.67
CA GLN A 33 8.01 -5.65 -11.90
C GLN A 33 7.80 -4.14 -11.72
N VAL A 34 6.67 -3.73 -11.17
CA VAL A 34 6.36 -2.32 -10.88
C VAL A 34 7.38 -1.72 -9.91
N LEU A 35 7.74 -2.44 -8.87
CA LEU A 35 8.74 -1.99 -7.91
C LEU A 35 10.11 -1.80 -8.56
N ARG A 36 10.54 -2.73 -9.40
CA ARG A 36 11.80 -2.57 -10.16
C ARG A 36 11.79 -1.34 -11.04
N GLU A 37 10.75 -1.18 -11.86
CA GLU A 37 10.63 -0.05 -12.80
C GLU A 37 10.65 1.31 -12.10
N THR A 38 10.02 1.41 -10.94
CA THR A 38 9.92 2.66 -10.19
C THR A 38 11.11 2.95 -9.30
N LEU A 39 11.80 1.93 -8.79
CA LEU A 39 12.97 2.09 -7.94
C LEU A 39 14.24 2.44 -8.72
N PHE A 40 14.37 2.00 -9.95
CA PHE A 40 15.53 2.35 -10.80
C PHE A 40 15.57 3.83 -11.18
N SER A 41 14.46 4.53 -11.13
CA SER A 41 14.38 5.96 -11.45
C SER A 41 14.79 6.89 -10.31
N ARG A 42 14.99 6.39 -9.10
CA ARG A 42 15.35 7.18 -7.91
C ARG A 42 16.41 6.46 -7.06
N ARG A 43 17.27 7.24 -6.39
CA ARG A 43 18.17 6.70 -5.37
C ARG A 43 17.35 6.23 -4.17
N THR A 44 17.15 4.93 -4.04
CA THR A 44 16.41 4.34 -2.93
C THR A 44 17.34 3.48 -2.07
N THR A 45 17.01 3.39 -0.80
CA THR A 45 17.67 2.49 0.16
C THR A 45 17.15 1.06 0.10
N ILE A 46 16.13 0.79 -0.73
CA ILE A 46 15.49 -0.52 -0.83
C ILE A 46 16.38 -1.46 -1.63
N ARG A 47 16.75 -2.57 -1.01
CA ARG A 47 17.55 -3.62 -1.65
C ARG A 47 16.68 -4.45 -2.59
N PRO A 48 17.20 -4.90 -3.74
CA PRO A 48 16.45 -5.78 -4.67
C PRO A 48 15.90 -7.04 -4.01
N SER A 49 16.59 -7.60 -3.01
CA SER A 49 16.14 -8.77 -2.25
C SER A 49 14.86 -8.53 -1.44
N MET A 50 14.52 -7.27 -1.13
CA MET A 50 13.32 -6.90 -0.38
C MET A 50 12.06 -6.83 -1.25
N LEU A 51 12.21 -6.74 -2.58
CA LEU A 51 11.08 -6.53 -3.49
C LEU A 51 10.05 -7.67 -3.43
N ARG A 52 10.52 -8.90 -3.34
CA ARG A 52 9.65 -10.07 -3.22
C ARG A 52 8.88 -10.08 -1.90
N SER A 53 9.54 -9.72 -0.82
CA SER A 53 8.91 -9.60 0.50
C SER A 53 7.84 -8.51 0.51
N ILE A 54 8.15 -7.34 -0.02
CA ILE A 54 7.18 -6.23 -0.14
C ILE A 54 5.97 -6.66 -0.97
N ALA A 55 6.17 -7.32 -2.10
CA ALA A 55 5.11 -7.80 -2.97
C ALA A 55 4.24 -8.88 -2.30
N SER A 56 4.85 -9.83 -1.62
CA SER A 56 4.12 -10.89 -0.89
C SER A 56 3.34 -10.33 0.29
N ASP A 57 3.94 -9.44 1.06
CA ASP A 57 3.32 -8.79 2.22
C ASP A 57 2.12 -7.93 1.80
N GLU A 58 2.16 -7.34 0.61
CA GLU A 58 1.03 -6.57 0.07
C GLU A 58 -0.19 -7.46 -0.11
N ILE A 59 -0.02 -8.65 -0.68
CA ILE A 59 -1.11 -9.61 -0.87
C ILE A 59 -1.68 -10.05 0.49
N ASP A 60 -0.82 -10.36 1.44
CA ASP A 60 -1.23 -10.77 2.79
C ASP A 60 -2.02 -9.65 3.49
N THR A 61 -1.59 -8.42 3.31
CA THR A 61 -2.25 -7.26 3.93
C THR A 61 -3.61 -6.98 3.30
N ILE A 62 -3.73 -7.07 1.97
CA ILE A 62 -5.03 -6.91 1.28
C ILE A 62 -5.97 -8.03 1.71
N ALA A 63 -5.51 -9.28 1.73
CA ALA A 63 -6.32 -10.41 2.18
C ALA A 63 -6.78 -10.24 3.64
N GLY A 64 -5.89 -9.77 4.51
CA GLY A 64 -6.22 -9.45 5.90
C GLY A 64 -7.27 -8.33 6.03
N PHE A 65 -7.15 -7.27 5.25
CA PHE A 65 -8.12 -6.19 5.17
C PHE A 65 -9.50 -6.67 4.68
N LEU A 66 -9.52 -7.54 3.69
CA LEU A 66 -10.77 -8.10 3.16
C LEU A 66 -11.51 -8.94 4.21
N ARG A 67 -10.79 -9.62 5.07
CA ARG A 67 -11.35 -10.43 6.16
C ARG A 67 -11.70 -9.58 7.39
N HIS A 68 -10.88 -8.57 7.71
CA HIS A 68 -11.00 -7.74 8.91
C HIS A 68 -10.69 -6.27 8.59
N PRO A 69 -11.64 -5.46 8.14
CA PRO A 69 -11.38 -4.18 7.46
C PRO A 69 -10.82 -3.04 8.33
N GLN A 70 -10.70 -3.19 9.65
CA GLN A 70 -10.58 -2.00 10.51
C GLN A 70 -9.18 -1.46 10.80
N ARG A 71 -8.07 -2.13 10.52
CA ARG A 71 -6.74 -1.65 10.98
C ARG A 71 -5.57 -1.81 10.00
N HIS A 72 -5.66 -2.70 9.04
CA HIS A 72 -4.48 -3.12 8.29
C HIS A 72 -3.98 -2.08 7.26
N ALA A 73 -4.88 -1.34 6.63
CA ALA A 73 -4.51 -0.44 5.55
C ALA A 73 -3.65 0.75 6.02
N LEU A 74 -4.07 1.43 7.09
CA LEU A 74 -3.34 2.56 7.65
C LEU A 74 -1.93 2.17 8.11
N GLU A 75 -1.84 1.07 8.85
CA GLU A 75 -0.58 0.54 9.35
C GLU A 75 0.35 0.12 8.20
N ARG A 76 -0.21 -0.49 7.15
CA ARG A 76 0.54 -0.83 5.94
C ARG A 76 1.18 0.40 5.29
N GLY A 77 0.44 1.48 5.16
CA GLY A 77 0.96 2.73 4.61
C GLY A 77 2.14 3.29 5.41
N LYS A 78 2.04 3.27 6.74
CA LYS A 78 3.13 3.67 7.64
C LYS A 78 4.37 2.79 7.44
N GLN A 79 4.19 1.47 7.39
CA GLN A 79 5.28 0.51 7.18
C GLN A 79 5.98 0.72 5.84
N LEU A 80 5.23 0.93 4.76
CA LEU A 80 5.80 1.17 3.43
C LEU A 80 6.66 2.43 3.40
N HIS A 81 6.21 3.51 4.03
CA HIS A 81 7.01 4.72 4.16
C HIS A 81 8.27 4.48 5.00
N GLN A 82 8.16 3.76 6.13
CA GLN A 82 9.31 3.40 6.98
C GLN A 82 10.33 2.54 6.25
N THR A 83 9.90 1.68 5.33
CA THR A 83 10.76 0.87 4.47
C THR A 83 11.55 1.71 3.47
N GLY A 84 11.16 2.95 3.24
CA GLY A 84 11.79 3.86 2.28
C GLY A 84 11.13 3.88 0.91
N LEU A 85 9.93 3.29 0.77
CA LEU A 85 9.16 3.34 -0.45
C LEU A 85 8.69 4.79 -0.72
N SER A 86 8.77 5.23 -1.97
CA SER A 86 8.21 6.51 -2.40
C SER A 86 6.75 6.36 -2.84
N GLU A 87 6.10 7.48 -3.10
CA GLU A 87 4.69 7.55 -3.50
C GLU A 87 4.42 6.87 -4.85
N GLN A 88 5.34 6.94 -5.81
CA GLN A 88 5.11 6.42 -7.16
C GLN A 88 4.95 4.90 -7.20
N PRO A 89 5.85 4.08 -6.63
CA PRO A 89 5.63 2.64 -6.57
C PRO A 89 4.38 2.27 -5.75
N LEU A 90 4.06 3.01 -4.71
CA LEU A 90 2.83 2.82 -3.92
C LEU A 90 1.58 2.94 -4.80
N LEU A 91 1.47 4.01 -5.56
CA LEU A 91 0.33 4.26 -6.45
C LEU A 91 0.27 3.24 -7.59
N ARG A 92 1.41 2.83 -8.14
CA ARG A 92 1.45 1.84 -9.22
C ARG A 92 1.09 0.44 -8.75
N MET A 93 1.48 0.05 -7.55
CA MET A 93 1.01 -1.20 -6.94
C MET A 93 -0.52 -1.20 -6.80
N GLY A 94 -1.09 -0.08 -6.38
CA GLY A 94 -2.54 0.11 -6.32
C GLY A 94 -3.22 -0.07 -7.68
N GLN A 95 -2.66 0.46 -8.74
CA GLN A 95 -3.16 0.27 -10.11
C GLN A 95 -3.11 -1.20 -10.55
N VAL A 96 -2.05 -1.92 -10.23
CA VAL A 96 -1.95 -3.38 -10.48
C VAL A 96 -3.07 -4.14 -9.79
N THR A 97 -3.35 -3.82 -8.54
CA THR A 97 -4.43 -4.44 -7.77
C THR A 97 -5.81 -4.19 -8.42
N ARG A 98 -6.09 -2.96 -8.82
CA ARG A 98 -7.34 -2.62 -9.51
C ARG A 98 -7.49 -3.40 -10.83
N GLN A 99 -6.46 -3.39 -11.65
CA GLN A 99 -6.46 -4.11 -12.93
C GLN A 99 -6.64 -5.62 -12.76
N PHE A 100 -6.04 -6.18 -11.73
CA PHE A 100 -6.21 -7.59 -11.41
C PHE A 100 -7.68 -7.93 -11.17
N PHE A 101 -8.37 -7.18 -10.31
CA PHE A 101 -9.79 -7.45 -10.03
C PHE A 101 -10.68 -7.17 -11.23
N VAL A 102 -10.44 -6.13 -11.99
CA VAL A 102 -11.18 -5.86 -13.23
C VAL A 102 -11.07 -7.02 -14.22
N THR A 103 -9.92 -7.65 -14.30
CA THR A 103 -9.67 -8.78 -15.23
C THR A 103 -10.28 -10.09 -14.74
N HIS A 104 -10.33 -10.33 -13.43
CA HIS A 104 -10.71 -11.62 -12.85
C HIS A 104 -12.17 -11.70 -12.36
N LEU A 105 -12.90 -10.59 -12.37
CA LEU A 105 -14.28 -10.52 -11.89
C LEU A 105 -15.28 -10.40 -13.03
N GLU A 106 -16.49 -10.89 -12.77
CA GLU A 106 -17.63 -10.61 -13.64
C GLU A 106 -18.03 -9.13 -13.55
N SER A 107 -18.51 -8.59 -14.65
CA SER A 107 -18.84 -7.15 -14.76
C SER A 107 -19.76 -6.64 -13.66
N VAL A 108 -20.70 -7.45 -13.22
CA VAL A 108 -21.66 -7.12 -12.14
C VAL A 108 -20.97 -6.94 -10.78
N GLN A 109 -19.82 -7.54 -10.56
CA GLN A 109 -19.08 -7.50 -9.29
C GLN A 109 -18.02 -6.39 -9.25
N ILE A 110 -17.60 -5.86 -10.41
CA ILE A 110 -16.46 -4.95 -10.51
C ILE A 110 -16.66 -3.68 -9.70
N ALA A 111 -17.79 -3.01 -9.82
CA ALA A 111 -18.04 -1.75 -9.12
C ALA A 111 -17.91 -1.91 -7.59
N SER A 112 -18.60 -2.92 -7.03
CA SER A 112 -18.55 -3.19 -5.59
C SER A 112 -17.15 -3.63 -5.12
N ALA A 113 -16.44 -4.40 -5.93
CA ALA A 113 -15.08 -4.81 -5.63
C ALA A 113 -14.11 -3.62 -5.62
N LEU A 114 -14.23 -2.72 -6.59
CA LEU A 114 -13.40 -1.51 -6.65
C LEU A 114 -13.66 -0.58 -5.47
N ASP A 115 -14.89 -0.45 -5.00
CA ASP A 115 -15.20 0.33 -3.79
C ASP A 115 -14.46 -0.21 -2.57
N VAL A 116 -14.41 -1.52 -2.40
CA VAL A 116 -13.68 -2.17 -1.30
C VAL A 116 -12.17 -1.96 -1.44
N ILE A 117 -11.63 -2.15 -2.64
CA ILE A 117 -10.19 -1.99 -2.91
C ILE A 117 -9.77 -0.53 -2.80
N ASP A 118 -10.58 0.41 -3.26
CA ASP A 118 -10.30 1.84 -3.13
C ASP A 118 -10.29 2.28 -1.66
N ALA A 119 -11.16 1.72 -0.82
CA ALA A 119 -11.12 1.96 0.63
C ALA A 119 -9.80 1.45 1.26
N TYR A 120 -9.31 0.30 0.83
CA TYR A 120 -8.00 -0.19 1.25
C TYR A 120 -6.87 0.77 0.84
N GLN A 121 -6.84 1.17 -0.43
CA GLN A 121 -5.81 2.06 -0.95
C GLN A 121 -5.83 3.43 -0.30
N GLU A 122 -7.00 3.98 -0.05
CA GLU A 122 -7.15 5.24 0.70
C GLU A 122 -6.52 5.14 2.08
N GLY A 123 -6.78 4.06 2.80
CA GLY A 123 -6.16 3.81 4.11
C GLY A 123 -4.64 3.71 4.04
N VAL A 124 -4.11 3.03 3.04
CA VAL A 124 -2.65 2.92 2.80
C VAL A 124 -2.04 4.29 2.50
N ILE A 125 -2.64 5.08 1.63
CA ILE A 125 -2.18 6.43 1.29
C ILE A 125 -2.19 7.33 2.52
N LEU A 126 -3.25 7.32 3.30
CA LEU A 126 -3.35 8.10 4.54
C LEU A 126 -2.27 7.71 5.55
N GLY A 127 -2.03 6.43 5.75
CA GLY A 127 -0.96 5.95 6.63
C GLY A 127 0.43 6.37 6.16
N PHE A 128 0.67 6.29 4.87
CA PHE A 128 1.91 6.75 4.24
C PHE A 128 2.13 8.25 4.46
N ILE A 129 1.13 9.07 4.20
CA ILE A 129 1.18 10.52 4.39
C ILE A 129 1.40 10.87 5.87
N GLN A 130 0.70 10.24 6.79
CA GLN A 130 0.87 10.47 8.23
C GLN A 130 2.29 10.19 8.69
N ASN A 131 2.89 9.10 8.21
CA ASN A 131 4.27 8.78 8.56
C ASN A 131 5.27 9.74 7.91
N LEU A 132 5.01 10.16 6.67
CA LEU A 132 5.82 11.18 5.98
C LEU A 132 5.79 12.51 6.75
N GLU A 133 4.63 13.01 7.14
CA GLU A 133 4.47 14.24 7.93
C GLU A 133 5.20 14.16 9.26
N LYS A 134 5.09 13.03 9.96
CA LYS A 134 5.81 12.79 11.21
C LYS A 134 7.32 12.85 11.02
N THR A 135 7.85 12.29 9.94
CA THR A 135 9.28 12.30 9.62
C THR A 135 9.76 13.72 9.31
N VAL A 136 9.02 14.47 8.49
CA VAL A 136 9.34 15.86 8.16
C VAL A 136 9.33 16.74 9.42
N PHE A 137 8.33 16.60 10.28
CA PHE A 137 8.27 17.34 11.54
C PHE A 137 9.47 17.03 12.46
N SER A 138 9.84 15.76 12.60
CA SER A 138 11.00 15.35 13.40
C SER A 138 12.32 15.92 12.87
N GLU A 139 12.50 15.97 11.55
CA GLU A 139 13.67 16.58 10.92
C GLU A 139 13.74 18.09 11.13
N GLN A 140 12.60 18.78 11.01
CA GLN A 140 12.52 20.21 11.29
C GLN A 140 12.86 20.53 12.76
N GLU A 141 12.38 19.75 13.71
CA GLU A 141 12.71 19.90 15.13
C GLU A 141 14.21 19.66 15.39
N ARG A 142 14.81 18.66 14.78
CA ARG A 142 16.27 18.41 14.88
C ARG A 142 17.08 19.59 14.33
N THR A 143 16.69 20.13 13.19
CA THR A 143 17.34 21.28 12.57
C THR A 143 17.23 22.52 13.46
N ARG A 144 16.07 22.78 14.03
CA ARG A 144 15.84 23.89 14.96
C ARG A 144 16.72 23.76 16.20
N HIS A 145 16.76 22.60 16.85
CA HIS A 145 17.61 22.37 18.02
C HIS A 145 19.10 22.46 17.71
N ALA A 146 19.53 22.02 16.52
CA ALA A 146 20.93 22.17 16.10
C ALA A 146 21.30 23.65 15.93
N PHE A 147 20.40 24.44 15.32
CA PHE A 147 20.58 25.88 15.14
C PHE A 147 20.64 26.63 16.49
N GLU A 148 19.74 26.33 17.39
CA GLU A 148 19.71 26.92 18.75
C GLU A 148 21.01 26.64 19.53
N ARG A 149 21.56 25.45 19.38
CA ARG A 149 22.85 25.09 20.00
C ARG A 149 24.02 25.91 19.45
N VAL A 150 24.04 26.16 18.14
CA VAL A 150 25.08 26.98 17.50
C VAL A 150 24.96 28.43 17.97
N VAL A 151 23.76 29.00 17.94
CA VAL A 151 23.51 30.39 18.38
C VAL A 151 23.86 30.60 19.85
N ASN A 152 23.59 29.63 20.72
CA ASN A 152 23.91 29.73 22.14
C ASN A 152 25.40 29.52 22.46
N ARG A 153 26.20 28.92 21.56
CA ARG A 153 27.67 28.84 21.70
C ARG A 153 28.35 30.18 21.45
N ASP A 154 27.77 31.02 20.63
CA ASP A 154 28.37 32.30 20.23
C ASP A 154 27.94 33.48 21.13
N LYS A 155 27.23 33.22 22.22
CA LYS A 155 26.92 34.23 23.25
C LYS A 155 28.06 34.29 24.26
N PRO A 156 28.69 35.47 24.46
CA PRO A 156 29.73 35.67 25.46
C PRO A 156 29.22 35.46 26.88
#